data_d10f52314518e11a855d61d79e64a8ec
#
_entry.id   d10f52314518e11a855d61d79e64a8ec
#
_cell.length_a   1.000
_cell.length_b   1.000
_cell.length_c   1.000
_cell.angle_alpha   90.00
_cell.angle_beta   90.00
_cell.angle_gamma   90.00
#
_symmetry.space_group_name_H-M   'P 1'
#
loop_
_entity.id
_entity.type
_entity.pdbx_description
1 polymer ?
#
loop_
_entity_poly.entity_id
_entity_poly.type
_entity_poly.pdbx_seq_one_letter_code
_entity_poly.pdbx_strand_id
1 'polypeptide(L)'
;MKSCILLCGGMSRRMGRDKGSMKIHNKPMIIHILEALNNQIDELVIVLNDDNRIRKYKKIITQKNYSFKIYFTIDIENDLGPLCGIMTGLEKINSDYALVLPCDSPYIDSDFVYYMFDTLESILENEDNESLMALVPYHRSPNDVDIIKRAEPLHSIYHKSYIPLIDEFLQNNIRKVRVLMKNQNCLYIPIDNHLINVNNFKNLNRPTDIEE
;
A
#
# COMPACT_ATOMS: atom_id res chain seq x y z
N MET A 1 -1.81 1.34 17.37
CA MET A 1 -2.37 0.31 16.47
C MET A 1 -1.84 0.54 15.07
N LYS A 2 -1.28 -0.49 14.46
CA LYS A 2 -0.64 -0.46 13.13
C LYS A 2 -1.60 -1.04 12.09
N SER A 3 -2.05 -0.24 11.14
CA SER A 3 -2.98 -0.66 10.08
C SER A 3 -2.31 -0.71 8.73
N CYS A 4 -2.71 -1.68 7.90
CA CYS A 4 -2.30 -1.76 6.51
C CYS A 4 -3.52 -1.79 5.59
N ILE A 5 -3.41 -1.13 4.43
CA ILE A 5 -4.38 -1.16 3.34
C ILE A 5 -3.73 -1.86 2.15
N LEU A 6 -4.30 -2.99 1.74
CA LEU A 6 -3.82 -3.73 0.58
C LEU A 6 -4.74 -3.48 -0.62
N LEU A 7 -4.21 -2.81 -1.63
CA LEU A 7 -4.94 -2.48 -2.85
C LEU A 7 -4.92 -3.67 -3.82
N CYS A 8 -6.01 -4.41 -3.86
CA CYS A 8 -6.23 -5.53 -4.77
C CYS A 8 -7.23 -5.18 -5.89
N GLY A 9 -7.61 -3.89 -5.98
CA GLY A 9 -8.40 -3.32 -7.05
C GLY A 9 -7.57 -3.09 -8.31
N GLY A 10 -8.25 -2.89 -9.43
CA GLY A 10 -7.66 -2.61 -10.72
C GLY A 10 -7.97 -3.69 -11.73
N MET A 11 -8.41 -3.24 -12.92
CA MET A 11 -8.59 -4.14 -14.05
C MET A 11 -7.21 -4.54 -14.56
N SER A 12 -6.77 -5.76 -14.24
CA SER A 12 -5.55 -6.38 -14.79
C SER A 12 -5.68 -6.63 -16.30
N ARG A 13 -6.07 -5.57 -17.08
CA ARG A 13 -6.36 -5.67 -18.53
C ARG A 13 -5.21 -6.28 -19.31
N ARG A 14 -3.97 -6.04 -18.89
CA ARG A 14 -2.76 -6.57 -19.53
C ARG A 14 -2.45 -8.01 -19.16
N MET A 15 -2.85 -8.44 -17.96
CA MET A 15 -2.58 -9.79 -17.43
C MET A 15 -3.74 -10.76 -17.68
N GLY A 16 -4.95 -10.26 -18.04
CA GLY A 16 -6.16 -11.07 -18.21
C GLY A 16 -6.59 -11.86 -16.96
N ARG A 17 -5.87 -11.73 -15.85
CA ARG A 17 -6.08 -12.44 -14.59
C ARG A 17 -5.87 -11.51 -13.40
N ASP A 18 -6.50 -11.85 -12.28
CA ASP A 18 -6.37 -11.17 -11.00
C ASP A 18 -4.96 -11.39 -10.42
N LYS A 19 -4.17 -10.32 -10.33
CA LYS A 19 -2.74 -10.34 -9.98
C LYS A 19 -2.47 -10.96 -8.61
N GLY A 20 -3.16 -10.54 -7.56
CA GLY A 20 -2.88 -11.01 -6.20
C GLY A 20 -3.13 -12.50 -5.99
N SER A 21 -3.94 -13.13 -6.86
CA SER A 21 -4.16 -14.58 -6.86
C SER A 21 -3.17 -15.37 -7.72
N MET A 22 -2.35 -14.70 -8.53
CA MET A 22 -1.31 -15.37 -9.32
C MET A 22 -0.22 -15.93 -8.43
N LYS A 23 0.38 -17.04 -8.83
CA LYS A 23 1.38 -17.73 -8.02
C LYS A 23 2.79 -17.35 -8.45
N ILE A 24 3.64 -17.11 -7.44
CA ILE A 24 5.09 -17.02 -7.53
C ILE A 24 5.64 -18.15 -6.66
N HIS A 25 6.55 -18.95 -7.18
CA HIS A 25 7.07 -20.12 -6.46
C HIS A 25 5.97 -20.98 -5.82
N ASN A 26 4.91 -21.28 -6.60
CA ASN A 26 3.73 -22.05 -6.19
C ASN A 26 2.84 -21.41 -5.10
N LYS A 27 3.10 -20.19 -4.67
CA LYS A 27 2.35 -19.46 -3.63
C LYS A 27 1.68 -18.21 -4.23
N PRO A 28 0.37 -17.93 -3.96
CA PRO A 28 -0.28 -16.71 -4.42
C PRO A 28 0.47 -15.45 -3.97
N MET A 29 0.57 -14.41 -4.82
CA MET A 29 1.27 -13.15 -4.50
C MET A 29 0.78 -12.54 -3.20
N ILE A 30 -0.54 -12.52 -2.96
CA ILE A 30 -1.09 -11.99 -1.72
C ILE A 30 -0.53 -12.70 -0.48
N ILE A 31 -0.29 -14.00 -0.54
CA ILE A 31 0.22 -14.75 0.62
C ILE A 31 1.64 -14.34 0.99
N HIS A 32 2.48 -13.97 0.01
CA HIS A 32 3.81 -13.42 0.29
C HIS A 32 3.70 -12.11 1.09
N ILE A 33 2.80 -11.21 0.67
CA ILE A 33 2.56 -9.94 1.36
C ILE A 33 2.01 -10.17 2.78
N LEU A 34 1.02 -11.06 2.93
CA LEU A 34 0.45 -11.34 4.25
C LEU A 34 1.49 -11.95 5.23
N GLU A 35 2.40 -12.76 4.72
CA GLU A 35 3.50 -13.32 5.54
C GLU A 35 4.46 -12.23 6.02
N ALA A 36 4.79 -11.25 5.16
CA ALA A 36 5.62 -10.11 5.54
C ALA A 36 4.93 -9.20 6.58
N LEU A 37 3.60 -9.07 6.49
CA LEU A 37 2.80 -8.28 7.44
C LEU A 37 2.61 -8.99 8.80
N ASN A 38 2.84 -10.31 8.86
CA ASN A 38 2.57 -11.08 10.06
C ASN A 38 3.48 -10.63 11.23
N ASN A 39 2.88 -10.40 12.40
CA ASN A 39 3.51 -9.83 13.59
C ASN A 39 4.01 -8.37 13.45
N GLN A 40 3.72 -7.70 12.32
CA GLN A 40 4.10 -6.31 12.09
C GLN A 40 2.93 -5.34 12.23
N ILE A 41 1.70 -5.82 12.04
CA ILE A 41 0.48 -5.00 12.04
C ILE A 41 -0.61 -5.63 12.93
N ASP A 42 -1.61 -4.81 13.28
CA ASP A 42 -2.77 -5.22 14.08
C ASP A 42 -4.01 -5.47 13.22
N GLU A 43 -4.13 -4.75 12.09
CA GLU A 43 -5.25 -4.91 11.16
C GLU A 43 -4.83 -4.72 9.69
N LEU A 44 -5.51 -5.44 8.82
CA LEU A 44 -5.38 -5.36 7.36
C LEU A 44 -6.75 -5.09 6.73
N VAL A 45 -6.86 -4.06 5.93
CA VAL A 45 -8.01 -3.80 5.06
C VAL A 45 -7.64 -4.14 3.62
N ILE A 46 -8.31 -5.13 3.04
CA ILE A 46 -8.12 -5.52 1.64
C ILE A 46 -9.22 -4.86 0.80
N VAL A 47 -8.81 -3.97 -0.11
CA VAL A 47 -9.71 -3.24 -1.01
C VAL A 47 -9.78 -3.97 -2.35
N LEU A 48 -10.98 -4.34 -2.77
CA LEU A 48 -11.27 -5.13 -3.97
C LEU A 48 -12.35 -4.45 -4.81
N ASN A 49 -12.56 -4.90 -6.05
CA ASN A 49 -13.54 -4.28 -6.96
C ASN A 49 -14.93 -4.90 -6.87
N ASP A 50 -15.07 -6.14 -6.36
CA ASP A 50 -16.35 -6.86 -6.35
C ASP A 50 -16.39 -8.01 -5.32
N ASP A 51 -17.60 -8.48 -5.02
CA ASP A 51 -17.86 -9.58 -4.08
C ASP A 51 -17.30 -10.93 -4.52
N ASN A 52 -17.19 -11.19 -5.82
CA ASN A 52 -16.62 -12.46 -6.32
C ASN A 52 -15.14 -12.53 -5.98
N ARG A 53 -14.43 -11.42 -6.11
CA ARG A 53 -13.04 -11.29 -5.68
C ARG A 53 -12.92 -11.46 -4.17
N ILE A 54 -13.78 -10.86 -3.37
CA ILE A 54 -13.81 -11.07 -1.91
C ILE A 54 -13.93 -12.58 -1.59
N ARG A 55 -14.89 -13.28 -2.19
CA ARG A 55 -15.07 -14.73 -1.97
C ARG A 55 -13.83 -15.52 -2.35
N LYS A 56 -13.18 -15.17 -3.47
CA LYS A 56 -11.95 -15.81 -3.93
C LYS A 56 -10.80 -15.60 -2.95
N TYR A 57 -10.57 -14.35 -2.52
CA TYR A 57 -9.49 -14.01 -1.61
C TYR A 57 -9.68 -14.60 -0.22
N LYS A 58 -10.91 -14.62 0.29
CA LYS A 58 -11.24 -15.32 1.53
C LYS A 58 -10.79 -16.79 1.48
N LYS A 59 -11.09 -17.52 0.40
CA LYS A 59 -10.67 -18.93 0.24
C LYS A 59 -9.15 -19.11 0.19
N ILE A 60 -8.41 -18.16 -0.38
CA ILE A 60 -6.95 -18.20 -0.44
C ILE A 60 -6.34 -17.96 0.94
N ILE A 61 -6.87 -16.99 1.69
CA ILE A 61 -6.32 -16.48 2.94
C ILE A 61 -6.65 -17.39 4.12
N THR A 62 -7.85 -18.00 4.18
CA THR A 62 -8.30 -18.86 5.28
C THR A 62 -7.45 -20.12 5.48
N GLN A 63 -6.50 -20.41 4.62
CA GLN A 63 -5.58 -21.55 4.76
C GLN A 63 -4.49 -21.34 5.82
N LYS A 64 -4.34 -20.12 6.36
CA LYS A 64 -3.33 -19.76 7.37
C LYS A 64 -3.95 -18.86 8.45
N ASN A 65 -3.38 -18.95 9.65
CA ASN A 65 -3.66 -18.01 10.73
C ASN A 65 -2.64 -16.88 10.71
N TYR A 66 -3.13 -15.64 10.84
CA TYR A 66 -2.31 -14.43 10.94
C TYR A 66 -2.52 -13.76 12.29
N SER A 67 -1.53 -13.02 12.77
CA SER A 67 -1.56 -12.31 14.06
C SER A 67 -2.47 -11.06 14.04
N PHE A 68 -2.96 -10.65 12.87
CA PHE A 68 -3.75 -9.44 12.66
C PHE A 68 -5.18 -9.76 12.18
N LYS A 69 -6.10 -8.81 12.39
CA LYS A 69 -7.48 -8.89 11.87
C LYS A 69 -7.52 -8.54 10.39
N ILE A 70 -8.33 -9.25 9.61
CA ILE A 70 -8.49 -9.01 8.17
C ILE A 70 -9.92 -8.54 7.88
N TYR A 71 -10.03 -7.37 7.25
CA TYR A 71 -11.27 -6.80 6.75
C TYR A 71 -11.24 -6.73 5.23
N PHE A 72 -12.40 -6.90 4.61
CA PHE A 72 -12.59 -6.79 3.17
C PHE A 72 -13.56 -5.65 2.90
N THR A 73 -13.25 -4.84 1.90
CA THR A 73 -14.13 -3.79 1.41
C THR A 73 -14.11 -3.75 -0.11
N ILE A 74 -15.19 -3.21 -0.69
CA ILE A 74 -15.29 -2.97 -2.12
C ILE A 74 -14.93 -1.51 -2.36
N ASP A 75 -14.11 -1.25 -3.37
CA ASP A 75 -13.79 0.11 -3.82
C ASP A 75 -15.09 0.83 -4.20
N ILE A 76 -15.26 2.05 -3.69
CA ILE A 76 -16.51 2.82 -3.82
C ILE A 76 -16.87 3.02 -5.30
N GLU A 77 -15.88 3.26 -6.14
CA GLU A 77 -16.07 3.36 -7.58
C GLU A 77 -15.01 2.57 -8.34
N ASN A 78 -15.46 1.63 -9.17
CA ASN A 78 -14.59 0.88 -10.06
C ASN A 78 -13.98 1.83 -11.11
N ASP A 79 -12.67 1.65 -11.40
CA ASP A 79 -11.90 2.38 -12.42
C ASP A 79 -11.39 3.79 -12.07
N LEU A 80 -11.59 4.30 -10.86
CA LEU A 80 -10.99 5.58 -10.44
C LEU A 80 -9.51 5.50 -10.07
N GLY A 81 -8.92 4.30 -10.16
CA GLY A 81 -7.51 4.07 -9.89
C GLY A 81 -7.17 3.95 -8.39
N PRO A 82 -5.88 3.85 -8.04
CA PRO A 82 -5.47 3.55 -6.67
C PRO A 82 -5.82 4.65 -5.65
N LEU A 83 -6.08 5.87 -6.09
CA LEU A 83 -6.44 6.98 -5.20
C LEU A 83 -7.79 6.71 -4.49
N CYS A 84 -8.79 6.21 -5.23
CA CYS A 84 -10.08 5.80 -4.66
C CYS A 84 -9.91 4.65 -3.66
N GLY A 85 -9.13 3.63 -4.03
CA GLY A 85 -8.86 2.51 -3.12
C GLY A 85 -8.15 2.92 -1.82
N ILE A 86 -7.27 3.93 -1.86
CA ILE A 86 -6.65 4.50 -0.66
C ILE A 86 -7.74 5.14 0.23
N MET A 87 -8.61 5.97 -0.33
CA MET A 87 -9.72 6.60 0.41
C MET A 87 -10.62 5.55 1.06
N THR A 88 -11.10 4.59 0.25
CA THR A 88 -11.94 3.48 0.75
C THR A 88 -11.28 2.70 1.90
N GLY A 89 -9.97 2.47 1.80
CA GLY A 89 -9.20 1.81 2.85
C GLY A 89 -9.07 2.67 4.12
N LEU A 90 -8.75 3.95 3.97
CA LEU A 90 -8.62 4.90 5.09
C LEU A 90 -9.94 5.07 5.86
N GLU A 91 -11.09 5.00 5.19
CA GLU A 91 -12.41 5.02 5.84
C GLU A 91 -12.68 3.78 6.70
N LYS A 92 -12.03 2.66 6.41
CA LYS A 92 -12.28 1.35 7.06
C LYS A 92 -11.31 1.00 8.17
N ILE A 93 -10.11 1.58 8.21
CA ILE A 93 -9.15 1.33 9.30
C ILE A 93 -9.64 1.93 10.62
N ASN A 94 -9.18 1.36 11.74
CA ASN A 94 -9.48 1.89 13.08
C ASN A 94 -8.40 2.83 13.62
N SER A 95 -7.16 2.74 13.13
CA SER A 95 -6.07 3.67 13.46
C SER A 95 -6.18 4.98 12.66
N ASP A 96 -5.36 5.98 12.99
CA ASP A 96 -5.29 7.24 12.23
C ASP A 96 -4.41 7.13 11.00
N TYR A 97 -3.42 6.23 11.01
CA TYR A 97 -2.46 6.00 9.93
C TYR A 97 -2.54 4.57 9.40
N ALA A 98 -2.30 4.41 8.09
CA ALA A 98 -2.14 3.10 7.48
C ALA A 98 -1.02 3.05 6.46
N LEU A 99 -0.25 1.95 6.46
CA LEU A 99 0.65 1.59 5.37
C LEU A 99 -0.19 1.11 4.18
N VAL A 100 -0.01 1.73 3.03
CA VAL A 100 -0.66 1.31 1.77
C VAL A 100 0.31 0.45 0.98
N LEU A 101 -0.15 -0.71 0.53
CA LEU A 101 0.60 -1.64 -0.30
C LEU A 101 -0.22 -2.07 -1.52
N PRO A 102 0.40 -2.24 -2.71
CA PRO A 102 -0.27 -2.84 -3.87
C PRO A 102 -0.12 -4.37 -3.83
N CYS A 103 -1.12 -5.09 -4.31
CA CYS A 103 -1.10 -6.56 -4.32
C CYS A 103 -0.13 -7.19 -5.32
N ASP A 104 0.52 -6.40 -6.16
CA ASP A 104 1.50 -6.83 -7.16
C ASP A 104 2.96 -6.57 -6.75
N SER A 105 3.21 -6.25 -5.47
CA SER A 105 4.55 -6.15 -4.85
C SER A 105 4.81 -7.32 -3.89
N PRO A 106 4.99 -8.55 -4.39
CA PRO A 106 5.08 -9.76 -3.54
C PRO A 106 6.39 -9.89 -2.77
N TYR A 107 7.36 -9.04 -3.06
CA TYR A 107 8.69 -9.05 -2.43
C TYR A 107 8.80 -8.11 -1.22
N ILE A 108 7.68 -7.55 -0.76
CA ILE A 108 7.62 -6.84 0.52
C ILE A 108 8.14 -7.77 1.62
N ASP A 109 9.04 -7.27 2.45
CA ASP A 109 9.58 -7.97 3.61
C ASP A 109 9.15 -7.32 4.94
N SER A 110 9.30 -8.05 6.03
CA SER A 110 8.93 -7.60 7.38
C SER A 110 9.78 -6.42 7.85
N ASP A 111 11.01 -6.33 7.40
CA ASP A 111 11.95 -5.29 7.82
C ASP A 111 11.53 -3.93 7.25
N PHE A 112 11.02 -3.90 6.00
CA PHE A 112 10.43 -2.70 5.42
C PHE A 112 9.18 -2.25 6.21
N VAL A 113 8.28 -3.19 6.53
CA VAL A 113 7.05 -2.87 7.27
C VAL A 113 7.39 -2.34 8.66
N TYR A 114 8.31 -3.00 9.37
CA TYR A 114 8.81 -2.56 10.67
C TYR A 114 9.41 -1.16 10.58
N TYR A 115 10.32 -0.93 9.63
CA TYR A 115 11.00 0.36 9.43
C TYR A 115 10.02 1.51 9.20
N MET A 116 8.98 1.30 8.39
CA MET A 116 7.98 2.33 8.12
C MET A 116 7.20 2.74 9.37
N PHE A 117 6.78 1.76 10.18
CA PHE A 117 6.05 2.06 11.41
C PHE A 117 6.94 2.59 12.53
N ASP A 118 8.15 2.06 12.69
CA ASP A 118 9.14 2.55 13.66
C ASP A 118 9.51 4.01 13.39
N THR A 119 9.74 4.34 12.12
CA THR A 119 9.98 5.73 11.68
C THR A 119 8.78 6.63 11.97
N LEU A 120 7.56 6.18 11.66
CA LEU A 120 6.34 6.95 11.97
C LEU A 120 6.22 7.20 13.47
N GLU A 121 6.36 6.17 14.30
CA GLU A 121 6.27 6.28 15.76
C GLU A 121 7.30 7.27 16.30
N SER A 122 8.56 7.17 15.85
CA SER A 122 9.63 8.10 16.23
C SER A 122 9.36 9.55 15.84
N ILE A 123 8.69 9.78 14.70
CA ILE A 123 8.32 11.13 14.24
C ILE A 123 7.18 11.70 15.11
N LEU A 124 6.18 10.89 15.41
CA LEU A 124 4.99 11.31 16.16
C LEU A 124 5.30 11.54 17.66
N GLU A 125 6.38 10.99 18.19
CA GLU A 125 6.87 11.30 19.55
C GLU A 125 7.38 12.74 19.68
N ASN A 126 7.68 13.43 18.57
CA ASN A 126 8.07 14.83 18.57
C ASN A 126 6.84 15.72 18.37
N GLU A 127 6.53 16.56 19.35
CA GLU A 127 5.34 17.43 19.38
C GLU A 127 5.20 18.36 18.14
N ASP A 128 6.30 18.68 17.46
CA ASP A 128 6.30 19.52 16.25
C ASP A 128 5.68 18.84 15.00
N ASN A 129 5.40 17.54 15.04
CA ASN A 129 4.95 16.74 13.89
C ASN A 129 3.47 16.31 13.92
N GLU A 130 2.64 16.92 14.78
CA GLU A 130 1.20 16.60 14.89
C GLU A 130 0.42 16.75 13.56
N SER A 131 0.95 17.49 12.59
CA SER A 131 0.32 17.73 11.28
C SER A 131 0.77 16.77 10.18
N LEU A 132 1.58 15.74 10.49
CA LEU A 132 2.06 14.78 9.47
C LEU A 132 0.89 14.08 8.77
N MET A 133 0.80 14.21 7.45
CA MET A 133 -0.24 13.57 6.66
C MET A 133 0.25 12.32 5.93
N ALA A 134 1.54 12.26 5.55
CA ALA A 134 2.12 11.08 4.91
C ALA A 134 3.60 10.90 5.21
N LEU A 135 4.02 9.63 5.29
CA LEU A 135 5.41 9.20 5.32
C LEU A 135 5.70 8.43 4.04
N VAL A 136 6.61 8.95 3.21
CA VAL A 136 6.76 8.53 1.81
C VAL A 136 8.20 8.11 1.52
N PRO A 137 8.47 6.84 1.23
CA PRO A 137 9.79 6.40 0.81
C PRO A 137 10.09 6.86 -0.62
N TYR A 138 11.36 7.21 -0.88
CA TYR A 138 11.81 7.62 -2.20
C TYR A 138 13.21 7.09 -2.53
N HIS A 139 13.44 6.79 -3.81
CA HIS A 139 14.76 6.36 -4.30
C HIS A 139 15.73 7.54 -4.40
N ARG A 140 16.90 7.45 -3.77
CA ARG A 140 17.96 8.45 -3.95
C ARG A 140 18.52 8.39 -5.36
N SER A 141 18.82 9.55 -5.93
CA SER A 141 19.56 9.68 -7.19
C SER A 141 20.45 10.92 -7.13
N PRO A 142 21.73 10.81 -7.50
CA PRO A 142 22.64 11.96 -7.50
C PRO A 142 22.29 13.02 -8.53
N ASN A 143 21.55 12.66 -9.59
CA ASN A 143 21.32 13.52 -10.76
C ASN A 143 19.91 14.08 -10.88
N ASP A 144 18.99 13.72 -9.99
CA ASP A 144 17.58 14.16 -10.05
C ASP A 144 17.15 14.79 -8.74
N VAL A 145 16.75 16.05 -8.80
CA VAL A 145 16.31 16.87 -7.65
C VAL A 145 14.84 16.65 -7.33
N ASP A 146 14.04 16.08 -8.25
CA ASP A 146 12.60 15.90 -8.06
C ASP A 146 12.29 14.63 -7.27
N ILE A 147 12.19 14.77 -5.95
CA ILE A 147 11.84 13.69 -5.01
C ILE A 147 10.49 13.06 -5.36
N ILE A 148 9.51 13.86 -5.81
CA ILE A 148 8.15 13.36 -6.11
C ILE A 148 8.17 12.34 -7.24
N LYS A 149 9.04 12.51 -8.24
CA LYS A 149 9.17 11.51 -9.32
C LYS A 149 9.72 10.17 -8.86
N ARG A 150 10.51 10.18 -7.79
CA ARG A 150 11.19 9.01 -7.24
C ARG A 150 10.49 8.41 -6.03
N ALA A 151 9.41 9.05 -5.58
CA ALA A 151 8.60 8.60 -4.46
C ALA A 151 7.81 7.33 -4.81
N GLU A 152 7.59 6.49 -3.80
CA GLU A 152 6.83 5.25 -3.87
C GLU A 152 5.45 5.40 -3.19
N PRO A 153 4.48 6.08 -3.84
CA PRO A 153 3.21 6.44 -3.21
C PRO A 153 2.33 5.25 -2.84
N LEU A 154 2.54 4.07 -3.42
CA LEU A 154 1.81 2.85 -3.06
C LEU A 154 2.56 1.97 -2.04
N HIS A 155 3.66 2.50 -1.47
CA HIS A 155 4.41 1.88 -0.38
C HIS A 155 4.60 2.88 0.76
N SER A 156 3.60 3.73 0.98
CA SER A 156 3.65 4.89 1.89
C SER A 156 2.63 4.76 3.00
N ILE A 157 2.89 5.44 4.12
CA ILE A 157 1.89 5.59 5.18
C ILE A 157 1.11 6.88 4.96
N TYR A 158 -0.22 6.80 5.11
CA TYR A 158 -1.14 7.92 4.98
C TYR A 158 -2.00 8.07 6.22
N HIS A 159 -2.26 9.32 6.61
CA HIS A 159 -3.19 9.69 7.67
C HIS A 159 -4.62 9.84 7.13
N LYS A 160 -5.63 9.56 7.96
CA LYS A 160 -7.06 9.71 7.62
C LYS A 160 -7.47 11.12 7.17
N SER A 161 -6.72 12.15 7.57
CA SER A 161 -6.99 13.53 7.13
C SER A 161 -6.86 13.73 5.61
N TYR A 162 -6.31 12.76 4.88
CA TYR A 162 -6.35 12.77 3.42
C TYR A 162 -7.72 12.50 2.81
N ILE A 163 -8.68 11.91 3.54
CA ILE A 163 -9.99 11.51 3.00
C ILE A 163 -10.70 12.67 2.31
N PRO A 164 -10.91 13.86 2.94
CA PRO A 164 -11.57 14.98 2.27
C PRO A 164 -10.81 15.49 1.04
N LEU A 165 -9.48 15.50 1.10
CA LEU A 165 -8.65 15.96 0.00
C LEU A 165 -8.69 14.99 -1.20
N ILE A 166 -8.71 13.69 -0.92
CA ILE A 166 -8.84 12.67 -1.96
C ILE A 166 -10.22 12.77 -2.63
N ASP A 167 -11.29 12.95 -1.85
CA ASP A 167 -12.65 13.13 -2.37
C ASP A 167 -12.72 14.34 -3.32
N GLU A 168 -12.16 15.49 -2.91
CA GLU A 168 -12.06 16.69 -3.77
C GLU A 168 -11.30 16.39 -5.08
N PHE A 169 -10.18 15.68 -5.04
CA PHE A 169 -9.43 15.30 -6.22
C PHE A 169 -10.23 14.39 -7.16
N LEU A 170 -10.93 13.40 -6.61
CA LEU A 170 -11.75 12.48 -7.39
C LEU A 170 -12.93 13.21 -8.08
N GLN A 171 -13.61 14.13 -7.38
CA GLN A 171 -14.65 14.99 -7.94
C GLN A 171 -14.12 15.86 -9.11
N ASN A 172 -12.85 16.29 -9.04
CA ASN A 172 -12.17 17.02 -10.11
C ASN A 172 -11.51 16.12 -11.17
N ASN A 173 -11.85 14.81 -11.24
CA ASN A 173 -11.27 13.84 -12.16
C ASN A 173 -9.74 13.65 -12.03
N ILE A 174 -9.15 14.01 -10.90
CA ILE A 174 -7.73 13.78 -10.60
C ILE A 174 -7.59 12.39 -9.98
N ARG A 175 -6.87 11.47 -10.64
CA ARG A 175 -6.78 10.05 -10.26
C ARG A 175 -5.36 9.57 -9.91
N LYS A 176 -4.37 10.47 -10.08
CA LYS A 176 -2.95 10.12 -9.86
C LYS A 176 -2.60 10.26 -8.39
N VAL A 177 -2.18 9.18 -7.73
CA VAL A 177 -1.77 9.20 -6.31
C VAL A 177 -0.67 10.22 -6.02
N ARG A 178 0.24 10.47 -6.97
CA ARG A 178 1.31 11.47 -6.82
C ARG A 178 0.83 12.89 -6.53
N VAL A 179 -0.46 13.20 -6.71
CA VAL A 179 -1.01 14.50 -6.31
C VAL A 179 -0.94 14.70 -4.79
N LEU A 180 -1.09 13.63 -4.01
CA LEU A 180 -0.97 13.67 -2.55
C LEU A 180 0.43 14.08 -2.09
N MET A 181 1.45 13.76 -2.91
CA MET A 181 2.87 14.06 -2.63
C MET A 181 3.20 15.56 -2.70
N LYS A 182 2.29 16.39 -3.17
CA LYS A 182 2.48 17.86 -3.23
C LYS A 182 2.07 18.55 -1.94
N ASN A 183 1.47 17.81 -0.99
CA ASN A 183 1.10 18.36 0.30
C ASN A 183 2.36 18.68 1.11
N GLN A 184 2.40 19.85 1.76
CA GLN A 184 3.54 20.28 2.56
C GLN A 184 3.76 19.42 3.83
N ASN A 185 2.74 18.68 4.26
CA ASN A 185 2.79 17.81 5.43
C ASN A 185 3.19 16.35 5.06
N CYS A 186 3.78 16.15 3.88
CA CYS A 186 4.42 14.89 3.50
C CYS A 186 5.88 14.90 3.94
N LEU A 187 6.29 13.90 4.70
CA LEU A 187 7.68 13.65 5.02
C LEU A 187 8.24 12.57 4.09
N TYR A 188 9.39 12.86 3.49
CA TYR A 188 10.07 11.95 2.56
C TYR A 188 11.24 11.26 3.23
N ILE A 189 11.25 9.93 3.22
CA ILE A 189 12.35 9.13 3.76
C ILE A 189 13.12 8.48 2.62
N PRO A 190 14.45 8.62 2.59
CA PRO A 190 15.25 7.99 1.54
C PRO A 190 15.29 6.48 1.73
N ILE A 191 15.12 5.74 0.63
CA ILE A 191 15.39 4.31 0.60
C ILE A 191 16.90 4.14 0.65
N ASP A 192 17.39 3.58 1.76
CA ASP A 192 18.77 3.21 1.93
C ASP A 192 18.90 1.69 1.72
N ASN A 193 19.67 1.28 0.73
CA ASN A 193 19.87 -0.14 0.38
C ASN A 193 20.48 -0.97 1.51
N HIS A 194 21.03 -0.34 2.55
CA HIS A 194 21.54 -1.03 3.74
C HIS A 194 20.43 -1.36 4.75
N LEU A 195 19.32 -0.60 4.74
CA LEU A 195 18.19 -0.74 5.69
C LEU A 195 16.96 -1.32 5.02
N ILE A 196 16.74 -1.06 3.73
CA ILE A 196 15.55 -1.45 2.99
C ILE A 196 15.95 -2.15 1.70
N ASN A 197 15.50 -3.37 1.51
CA ASN A 197 15.70 -4.09 0.27
C ASN A 197 14.94 -3.42 -0.89
N VAL A 198 15.62 -2.99 -1.93
CA VAL A 198 15.01 -2.34 -3.10
C VAL A 198 13.98 -3.22 -3.82
N ASN A 199 14.06 -4.55 -3.65
CA ASN A 199 13.06 -5.47 -4.21
C ASN A 199 11.67 -5.28 -3.60
N ASN A 200 11.53 -4.66 -2.41
CA ASN A 200 10.25 -4.31 -1.83
C ASN A 200 9.35 -3.52 -2.80
N PHE A 201 9.95 -2.74 -3.70
CA PHE A 201 9.26 -1.88 -4.65
C PHE A 201 9.10 -2.51 -6.04
N LYS A 202 9.52 -3.78 -6.22
CA LYS A 202 9.40 -4.48 -7.49
C LYS A 202 7.96 -4.96 -7.72
N ASN A 203 7.26 -4.30 -8.66
CA ASN A 203 5.91 -4.68 -9.08
C ASN A 203 5.97 -5.71 -10.20
N LEU A 204 5.17 -6.77 -10.11
CA LEU A 204 5.01 -7.76 -11.16
C LEU A 204 3.80 -7.42 -12.05
N ASN A 205 4.08 -6.91 -13.25
CA ASN A 205 3.07 -6.36 -14.16
C ASN A 205 2.80 -7.24 -15.38
N ARG A 206 3.66 -8.21 -15.69
CA ARG A 206 3.57 -9.10 -16.85
C ARG A 206 3.76 -10.55 -16.42
N PRO A 207 3.19 -11.53 -17.16
CA PRO A 207 3.47 -12.95 -16.93
C PRO A 207 4.96 -13.29 -16.95
N THR A 208 5.73 -12.62 -17.81
CA THR A 208 7.19 -12.76 -17.90
C THR A 208 7.95 -12.30 -16.66
N ASP A 209 7.35 -11.45 -15.82
CA ASP A 209 7.96 -11.00 -14.56
C ASP A 209 7.92 -12.12 -13.48
N ILE A 210 7.18 -13.22 -13.74
CA ILE A 210 6.92 -14.31 -12.79
C ILE A 210 7.80 -15.54 -13.08
N GLU A 211 8.46 -15.60 -14.23
CA GLU A 211 9.24 -16.77 -14.70
C GLU A 211 10.70 -16.77 -14.17
N GLU A 212 11.07 -15.86 -13.30
CA GLU A 212 12.31 -15.83 -12.53
C GLU A 212 12.02 -16.19 -11.06
#